data_51653f884f3e9350a7fb53098448bfc4
#
_entry.id   51653f884f3e9350a7fb53098448bfc4
#
_cell.length_a   1.000
_cell.length_b   1.000
_cell.length_c   1.000
_cell.angle_alpha   90.00
_cell.angle_beta   90.00
_cell.angle_gamma   90.00
#
_symmetry.space_group_name_H-M   'P 1'
#
loop_
_entity.id
_entity.type
_entity.pdbx_description
1 polymer ?
#
loop_
_entity_poly.entity_id
_entity_poly.type
_entity_poly.pdbx_seq_one_letter_code
_entity_poly.pdbx_strand_id
1 'polypeptide(L)'
;MPPMRPKLMGWGVDFKIPNVSYCKDANDVHFNPYNLIEFYVSEITGTPQTVKIYTDSSTSVDVTVSEGNKWYSYLLPKDNGLYKIESGIYDGEQHEWSNGIVKKVVVKSNINYNYDENNDRYNGIVPWEITEASFKGSNTSKVTNMNCMFQFCRSLTSLDVSSFDTSKVIDMMHMFKGCSGLTSLDLSNFNTSNVTNMNTMFYDCRSLTSLDLSGWDTNNVTDMRLMFNGCISLTSLDLSNFNTSNVTYMSYMFYNCSCLTSLDVSNFNTSKVTYMDSMFKGCSGLKTLDLSGWDTSKVTNMRNMFNGCSPSLTIRMVGCSTDTVNKIKTQLTKDKITEFTIIQ
;
A
#
# COMPACT_ATOMS: atom_id res chain seq x y z
N MET A 1 -11.23 41.62 -18.41
CA MET A 1 -11.76 40.25 -18.34
C MET A 1 -11.37 39.68 -16.99
N PRO A 2 -12.26 39.21 -16.14
CA PRO A 2 -11.86 38.57 -14.89
C PRO A 2 -11.12 37.24 -15.22
N PRO A 3 -10.09 36.87 -14.46
CA PRO A 3 -9.34 35.65 -14.72
C PRO A 3 -10.24 34.43 -14.55
N MET A 4 -10.20 33.54 -15.54
CA MET A 4 -10.93 32.26 -15.55
C MET A 4 -10.48 31.44 -14.34
N ARG A 5 -11.44 31.07 -13.50
CA ARG A 5 -11.25 30.09 -12.42
C ARG A 5 -10.87 28.73 -13.06
N PRO A 6 -9.87 28.03 -12.55
CA PRO A 6 -9.63 26.68 -13.02
C PRO A 6 -10.81 25.79 -12.60
N LYS A 7 -11.56 25.26 -13.58
CA LYS A 7 -12.53 24.18 -13.35
C LYS A 7 -11.75 22.92 -13.04
N LEU A 8 -11.80 22.46 -11.81
CA LEU A 8 -11.41 21.10 -11.46
C LEU A 8 -12.43 20.16 -12.12
N MET A 9 -12.01 19.44 -13.16
CA MET A 9 -12.84 18.44 -13.80
C MET A 9 -13.04 17.26 -12.86
N GLY A 10 -14.29 17.02 -12.43
CA GLY A 10 -14.72 15.78 -11.78
C GLY A 10 -15.68 15.94 -10.62
N TRP A 11 -15.67 17.06 -9.93
CA TRP A 11 -16.53 17.26 -8.76
C TRP A 11 -17.21 18.62 -8.88
N GLY A 12 -18.48 18.64 -9.23
CA GLY A 12 -19.26 19.85 -9.50
C GLY A 12 -19.60 20.66 -8.24
N VAL A 13 -18.60 21.21 -7.56
CA VAL A 13 -18.80 22.04 -6.37
C VAL A 13 -18.19 23.41 -6.59
N ASP A 14 -19.01 24.45 -6.41
CA ASP A 14 -18.56 25.86 -6.37
C ASP A 14 -17.82 26.12 -5.04
N PHE A 15 -16.49 26.26 -5.10
CA PHE A 15 -15.67 26.50 -3.92
C PHE A 15 -15.66 27.98 -3.55
N LYS A 16 -16.17 28.32 -2.38
CA LYS A 16 -15.76 29.52 -1.64
C LYS A 16 -14.56 29.12 -0.77
N ILE A 17 -13.39 29.70 -1.04
CA ILE A 17 -12.20 29.54 -0.21
C ILE A 17 -12.42 30.33 1.10
N PRO A 18 -12.59 29.68 2.26
CA PRO A 18 -12.69 30.42 3.52
C PRO A 18 -11.28 30.76 4.00
N ASN A 19 -11.04 32.00 4.37
CA ASN A 19 -9.83 32.53 5.00
C ASN A 19 -8.54 32.50 4.18
N VAL A 20 -8.57 32.92 2.93
CA VAL A 20 -7.33 33.26 2.21
C VAL A 20 -6.92 34.68 2.58
N SER A 21 -6.32 34.86 3.77
CA SER A 21 -5.66 36.10 4.12
C SER A 21 -4.36 36.34 3.34
N TYR A 22 -3.96 35.42 2.46
CA TYR A 22 -2.70 35.42 1.74
C TYR A 22 -2.79 35.54 0.21
N CYS A 23 -3.98 35.40 -0.40
CA CYS A 23 -4.13 35.62 -1.84
C CYS A 23 -4.97 36.88 -2.10
N LYS A 24 -4.34 38.03 -2.27
CA LYS A 24 -5.04 39.26 -2.63
C LYS A 24 -5.35 39.36 -4.13
N ASP A 25 -4.53 38.77 -4.99
CA ASP A 25 -4.75 38.70 -6.45
C ASP A 25 -3.85 37.66 -7.14
N ALA A 26 -4.04 37.46 -8.44
CA ALA A 26 -3.27 36.52 -9.27
C ALA A 26 -1.80 36.96 -9.50
N ASN A 27 -1.40 38.11 -9.03
CA ASN A 27 -0.05 38.66 -9.14
C ASN A 27 0.74 38.53 -7.84
N ASP A 28 0.13 37.97 -6.78
CA ASP A 28 0.84 37.67 -5.54
C ASP A 28 1.93 36.61 -5.82
N VAL A 29 3.19 37.06 -5.70
CA VAL A 29 4.37 36.21 -5.90
C VAL A 29 4.47 35.02 -4.94
N HIS A 30 3.64 34.99 -3.90
CA HIS A 30 3.50 33.90 -2.93
C HIS A 30 2.44 32.88 -3.32
N PHE A 31 1.59 33.13 -4.35
CA PHE A 31 0.58 32.19 -4.81
C PHE A 31 1.22 31.06 -5.60
N ASN A 32 1.11 29.85 -5.06
CA ASN A 32 1.45 28.62 -5.78
C ASN A 32 0.21 27.75 -5.90
N PRO A 33 -0.44 27.70 -7.08
CA PRO A 33 -1.65 26.90 -7.28
C PRO A 33 -1.40 25.38 -7.14
N TYR A 34 -0.14 24.96 -6.99
CA TYR A 34 0.27 23.58 -6.82
C TYR A 34 0.44 23.14 -5.36
N ASN A 35 0.16 24.02 -4.38
CA ASN A 35 0.26 23.68 -2.95
C ASN A 35 -1.11 23.68 -2.27
N LEU A 36 -2.12 23.16 -2.95
CA LEU A 36 -3.50 23.12 -2.47
C LEU A 36 -3.83 21.76 -1.86
N ILE A 37 -4.41 21.81 -0.67
CA ILE A 37 -5.03 20.66 0.01
C ILE A 37 -6.50 20.94 0.17
N GLU A 38 -7.33 20.04 -0.31
CA GLU A 38 -8.78 20.07 -0.12
C GLU A 38 -9.20 18.83 0.65
N PHE A 39 -10.07 18.98 1.64
CA PHE A 39 -10.58 17.85 2.42
C PHE A 39 -12.06 18.01 2.74
N TYR A 40 -12.79 16.89 2.63
CA TYR A 40 -14.19 16.81 2.96
C TYR A 40 -14.36 16.34 4.40
N VAL A 41 -15.10 17.11 5.17
CA VAL A 41 -15.46 16.82 6.55
C VAL A 41 -16.83 16.20 6.60
N SER A 42 -16.97 15.09 7.31
CA SER A 42 -18.27 14.48 7.59
C SER A 42 -19.09 15.31 8.60
N GLU A 43 -20.18 14.77 9.07
CA GLU A 43 -21.00 15.40 10.09
C GLU A 43 -20.18 15.77 11.34
N ILE A 44 -20.34 17.00 11.82
CA ILE A 44 -19.76 17.46 13.09
C ILE A 44 -20.89 17.56 14.11
N THR A 45 -20.74 16.85 15.21
CA THR A 45 -21.66 16.94 16.36
C THR A 45 -20.98 17.71 17.49
N GLY A 46 -21.54 18.89 17.83
CA GLY A 46 -21.05 19.68 18.96
C GLY A 46 -20.15 20.85 18.61
N THR A 47 -19.03 21.00 19.31
CA THR A 47 -18.08 22.12 19.15
C THR A 47 -17.24 21.99 17.87
N PRO A 48 -16.71 23.11 17.35
CA PRO A 48 -15.74 23.07 16.24
C PRO A 48 -14.59 22.13 16.53
N GLN A 49 -14.15 21.39 15.52
CA GLN A 49 -13.04 20.44 15.61
C GLN A 49 -11.82 20.94 14.85
N THR A 50 -10.68 20.33 15.06
CA THR A 50 -9.42 20.71 14.44
C THR A 50 -8.93 19.61 13.51
N VAL A 51 -8.55 20.00 12.29
CA VAL A 51 -7.78 19.18 11.36
C VAL A 51 -6.36 19.72 11.36
N LYS A 52 -5.38 18.87 11.60
CA LYS A 52 -3.95 19.26 11.60
C LYS A 52 -3.33 18.92 10.25
N ILE A 53 -2.68 19.91 9.65
CA ILE A 53 -1.94 19.75 8.40
C ILE A 53 -0.46 19.95 8.71
N TYR A 54 0.33 18.92 8.56
CA TYR A 54 1.76 18.92 8.83
C TYR A 54 2.55 19.25 7.55
N THR A 55 3.56 20.08 7.67
CA THR A 55 4.52 20.40 6.60
C THR A 55 5.85 19.67 6.75
N ASP A 56 6.14 19.21 7.95
CA ASP A 56 7.25 18.32 8.33
C ASP A 56 6.81 17.44 9.52
N SER A 57 7.70 16.65 10.08
CA SER A 57 7.38 15.74 11.21
C SER A 57 6.95 16.44 12.50
N SER A 58 7.20 17.73 12.65
CA SER A 58 6.99 18.51 13.89
C SER A 58 6.13 19.76 13.73
N THR A 59 6.07 20.31 12.53
CA THR A 59 5.40 21.60 12.25
C THR A 59 4.03 21.35 11.63
N SER A 60 2.98 21.79 12.32
CA SER A 60 1.60 21.70 11.83
C SER A 60 0.86 23.04 11.86
N VAL A 61 -0.18 23.10 11.05
CA VAL A 61 -1.18 24.18 11.08
C VAL A 61 -2.51 23.59 11.45
N ASP A 62 -3.19 24.23 12.40
CA ASP A 62 -4.52 23.86 12.86
C ASP A 62 -5.59 24.53 12.00
N VAL A 63 -6.40 23.74 11.30
CA VAL A 63 -7.55 24.21 10.55
C VAL A 63 -8.81 23.91 11.35
N THR A 64 -9.42 24.96 11.90
CA THR A 64 -10.69 24.84 12.64
C THR A 64 -11.85 24.62 11.67
N VAL A 65 -12.60 23.54 11.86
CA VAL A 65 -13.78 23.17 11.09
C VAL A 65 -15.01 23.23 11.99
N SER A 66 -15.99 24.06 11.61
CA SER A 66 -17.20 24.33 12.41
C SER A 66 -18.48 23.74 11.82
N GLU A 67 -18.44 23.31 10.55
CA GLU A 67 -19.58 22.79 9.81
C GLU A 67 -19.23 21.44 9.21
N GLY A 68 -20.09 20.44 9.40
CA GLY A 68 -19.99 19.14 8.76
C GLY A 68 -20.57 19.12 7.34
N ASN A 69 -20.37 17.97 6.67
CA ASN A 69 -20.82 17.72 5.30
C ASN A 69 -20.34 18.76 4.28
N LYS A 70 -19.10 19.21 4.43
CA LYS A 70 -18.52 20.34 3.69
C LYS A 70 -17.07 20.10 3.30
N TRP A 71 -16.66 20.70 2.17
CA TRP A 71 -15.29 20.79 1.75
C TRP A 71 -14.60 21.99 2.38
N TYR A 72 -13.38 21.80 2.81
CA TYR A 72 -12.44 22.82 3.28
C TYR A 72 -11.21 22.81 2.40
N SER A 73 -10.57 23.96 2.27
CA SER A 73 -9.33 24.11 1.48
C SER A 73 -8.27 24.78 2.33
N TYR A 74 -7.04 24.34 2.18
CA TYR A 74 -5.89 24.96 2.78
C TYR A 74 -4.76 25.10 1.74
N LEU A 75 -4.18 26.30 1.67
CA LEU A 75 -3.06 26.58 0.80
C LEU A 75 -1.77 26.56 1.60
N LEU A 76 -0.88 25.61 1.30
CA LEU A 76 0.45 25.55 1.91
C LEU A 76 1.33 26.72 1.41
N PRO A 77 2.22 27.25 2.25
CA PRO A 77 3.24 28.21 1.81
C PRO A 77 4.06 27.66 0.63
N LYS A 78 4.54 28.56 -0.24
CA LYS A 78 5.17 28.24 -1.54
C LYS A 78 6.29 27.19 -1.47
N ASP A 79 7.10 27.24 -0.43
CA ASP A 79 8.28 26.38 -0.30
C ASP A 79 8.03 25.14 0.57
N ASN A 80 6.80 24.99 1.08
CA ASN A 80 6.42 23.84 1.90
C ASN A 80 5.75 22.76 1.05
N GLY A 81 5.73 21.53 1.58
CA GLY A 81 4.98 20.41 1.03
C GLY A 81 4.12 19.77 2.10
N LEU A 82 3.21 18.89 1.70
CA LEU A 82 2.43 18.09 2.63
C LEU A 82 3.30 16.99 3.23
N TYR A 83 3.37 16.93 4.57
CA TYR A 83 3.92 15.79 5.30
C TYR A 83 2.82 14.80 5.64
N LYS A 84 1.79 15.22 6.39
CA LYS A 84 0.61 14.41 6.70
C LYS A 84 -0.60 15.26 7.11
N ILE A 85 -1.79 14.64 7.11
CA ILE A 85 -3.03 15.20 7.61
C ILE A 85 -3.52 14.34 8.77
N GLU A 86 -3.85 14.95 9.90
CA GLU A 86 -4.43 14.27 11.05
C GLU A 86 -5.82 14.81 11.36
N SER A 87 -6.75 13.91 11.67
CA SER A 87 -8.06 14.22 12.23
C SER A 87 -8.50 13.09 13.14
N GLY A 88 -9.15 13.42 14.25
CA GLY A 88 -9.56 12.43 15.25
C GLY A 88 -8.62 12.34 16.45
N ILE A 89 -8.82 11.30 17.25
CA ILE A 89 -8.10 11.06 18.49
C ILE A 89 -7.28 9.78 18.34
N TYR A 90 -6.00 9.85 18.63
CA TYR A 90 -5.13 8.68 18.68
C TYR A 90 -5.16 8.07 20.08
N ASP A 91 -5.54 6.79 20.17
CA ASP A 91 -5.41 5.99 21.37
C ASP A 91 -4.04 5.31 21.39
N GLY A 92 -3.15 5.81 22.24
CA GLY A 92 -1.79 5.29 22.36
C GLY A 92 -1.70 3.89 22.97
N GLU A 93 -2.73 3.42 23.71
CA GLU A 93 -2.75 2.08 24.31
C GLU A 93 -3.21 1.02 23.28
N GLN A 94 -4.22 1.34 22.47
CA GLN A 94 -4.76 0.43 21.44
C GLN A 94 -4.07 0.61 20.10
N HIS A 95 -3.26 1.66 19.94
CA HIS A 95 -2.63 2.05 18.68
C HIS A 95 -3.64 2.27 17.54
N GLU A 96 -4.77 2.87 17.85
CA GLU A 96 -5.86 3.13 16.91
C GLU A 96 -6.25 4.61 16.87
N TRP A 97 -6.68 5.07 15.69
CA TRP A 97 -7.31 6.37 15.50
C TRP A 97 -8.83 6.20 15.52
N SER A 98 -9.52 7.11 16.17
CA SER A 98 -10.97 7.14 16.26
C SER A 98 -11.52 8.55 16.06
N ASN A 99 -12.81 8.63 15.73
CA ASN A 99 -13.54 9.90 15.56
C ASN A 99 -12.95 10.85 14.49
N GLY A 100 -12.25 10.31 13.50
CA GLY A 100 -11.74 11.08 12.37
C GLY A 100 -12.86 11.60 11.50
N ILE A 101 -12.92 12.92 11.33
CA ILE A 101 -13.96 13.63 10.58
C ILE A 101 -13.63 13.83 9.11
N VAL A 102 -12.35 13.75 8.72
CA VAL A 102 -11.93 13.87 7.32
C VAL A 102 -12.19 12.55 6.61
N LYS A 103 -13.02 12.58 5.57
CA LYS A 103 -13.41 11.38 4.81
C LYS A 103 -12.87 11.36 3.37
N LYS A 104 -12.58 12.54 2.81
CA LYS A 104 -12.00 12.64 1.46
C LYS A 104 -10.91 13.70 1.44
N VAL A 105 -9.85 13.48 0.65
CA VAL A 105 -8.80 14.46 0.41
C VAL A 105 -8.45 14.55 -1.07
N VAL A 106 -8.12 15.76 -1.51
CA VAL A 106 -7.46 16.04 -2.80
C VAL A 106 -6.22 16.84 -2.51
N VAL A 107 -5.07 16.33 -2.91
CA VAL A 107 -3.78 16.95 -2.68
C VAL A 107 -3.14 17.30 -4.01
N LYS A 108 -2.75 18.57 -4.17
CA LYS A 108 -1.96 19.08 -5.28
C LYS A 108 -0.80 19.86 -4.71
N SER A 109 0.21 19.16 -4.22
CA SER A 109 1.30 19.75 -3.47
C SER A 109 2.60 18.99 -3.68
N ASN A 110 3.72 19.63 -3.36
CA ASN A 110 4.92 18.86 -3.04
C ASN A 110 4.61 17.95 -1.86
N ILE A 111 5.13 16.73 -1.90
CA ILE A 111 4.99 15.75 -0.82
C ILE A 111 6.34 15.70 -0.09
N ASN A 112 6.31 16.03 1.20
CA ASN A 112 7.45 15.97 2.11
C ASN A 112 7.42 14.73 3.00
N TYR A 113 6.42 13.84 2.82
CA TYR A 113 6.36 12.60 3.57
C TYR A 113 7.62 11.78 3.32
N ASN A 114 8.33 11.48 4.39
CA ASN A 114 9.38 10.46 4.45
C ASN A 114 9.25 9.83 5.82
N TYR A 115 8.88 8.55 5.86
CA TYR A 115 8.56 7.84 7.10
C TYR A 115 9.62 8.02 8.18
N ASP A 116 9.16 8.37 9.38
CA ASP A 116 9.95 8.45 10.61
C ASP A 116 9.32 7.53 11.66
N GLU A 117 10.04 6.49 12.10
CA GLU A 117 9.55 5.50 13.05
C GLU A 117 9.10 6.09 14.40
N ASN A 118 9.61 7.26 14.78
CA ASN A 118 9.24 7.94 16.01
C ASN A 118 7.94 8.73 15.90
N ASN A 119 7.62 9.22 14.69
CA ASN A 119 6.48 10.12 14.45
C ASN A 119 5.36 9.47 13.62
N ASP A 120 5.67 8.45 12.79
CA ASP A 120 4.75 7.90 11.79
C ASP A 120 4.39 6.43 12.02
N ARG A 121 4.87 5.81 13.10
CA ARG A 121 4.69 4.36 13.35
C ARG A 121 3.24 3.89 13.20
N TYR A 122 2.28 4.78 13.47
CA TYR A 122 0.84 4.52 13.40
C TYR A 122 0.10 5.53 12.52
N ASN A 123 0.82 6.38 11.77
CA ASN A 123 0.27 7.46 10.96
C ASN A 123 0.80 7.40 9.53
N GLY A 124 -0.10 7.28 8.56
CA GLY A 124 0.23 7.54 7.17
C GLY A 124 0.08 9.02 6.81
N ILE A 125 0.13 9.31 5.50
CA ILE A 125 -0.04 10.67 4.98
C ILE A 125 -1.47 11.20 5.14
N VAL A 126 -2.44 10.30 5.29
CA VAL A 126 -3.88 10.63 5.45
C VAL A 126 -4.47 9.91 6.66
N PRO A 127 -5.57 10.44 7.25
CA PRO A 127 -6.28 9.79 8.35
C PRO A 127 -6.79 8.38 7.98
N TRP A 128 -6.83 7.47 8.94
CA TRP A 128 -7.24 6.07 8.73
C TRP A 128 -8.69 5.88 8.26
N GLU A 129 -9.59 6.80 8.66
CA GLU A 129 -11.02 6.72 8.33
C GLU A 129 -11.38 7.31 6.96
N ILE A 130 -10.39 7.69 6.16
CA ILE A 130 -10.61 8.25 4.84
C ILE A 130 -11.23 7.21 3.90
N THR A 131 -12.19 7.66 3.08
CA THR A 131 -12.86 6.82 2.09
C THR A 131 -12.33 7.03 0.68
N GLU A 132 -11.85 8.22 0.38
CA GLU A 132 -11.33 8.60 -0.94
C GLU A 132 -10.12 9.53 -0.79
N ALA A 133 -9.07 9.29 -1.57
CA ALA A 133 -7.90 10.16 -1.64
C ALA A 133 -7.41 10.31 -3.08
N SER A 134 -7.12 11.54 -3.49
CA SER A 134 -6.48 11.83 -4.78
C SER A 134 -5.24 12.69 -4.57
N PHE A 135 -4.13 12.19 -5.09
CA PHE A 135 -2.84 12.89 -5.15
C PHE A 135 -2.48 13.31 -6.58
N LYS A 136 -3.48 13.32 -7.46
CA LYS A 136 -3.28 13.74 -8.86
C LYS A 136 -2.77 15.17 -8.96
N GLY A 137 -1.58 15.32 -9.55
CA GLY A 137 -0.89 16.59 -9.64
C GLY A 137 0.03 16.89 -8.46
N SER A 138 0.20 15.96 -7.52
CA SER A 138 1.22 16.05 -6.47
C SER A 138 2.61 15.69 -6.98
N ASN A 139 3.64 16.22 -6.33
CA ASN A 139 5.04 15.99 -6.65
C ASN A 139 5.70 15.19 -5.52
N THR A 140 6.08 13.95 -5.78
CA THR A 140 6.77 13.06 -4.84
C THR A 140 8.25 12.84 -5.16
N SER A 141 8.82 13.59 -6.11
CA SER A 141 10.20 13.38 -6.61
C SER A 141 11.33 13.52 -5.57
N LYS A 142 11.01 14.00 -4.37
CA LYS A 142 11.94 14.07 -3.23
C LYS A 142 11.73 12.96 -2.19
N VAL A 143 10.65 12.19 -2.30
CA VAL A 143 10.31 11.12 -1.34
C VAL A 143 11.23 9.93 -1.57
N THR A 144 11.87 9.46 -0.52
CA THR A 144 12.76 8.28 -0.54
C THR A 144 12.22 7.13 0.29
N ASN A 145 11.29 7.41 1.21
CA ASN A 145 10.70 6.42 2.10
C ASN A 145 9.17 6.58 2.14
N MET A 146 8.44 5.58 1.60
CA MET A 146 6.98 5.54 1.58
C MET A 146 6.42 4.49 2.56
N ASN A 147 7.23 4.05 3.53
CA ASN A 147 6.77 3.12 4.55
C ASN A 147 5.53 3.66 5.27
N CYS A 148 4.52 2.81 5.50
CA CYS A 148 3.27 3.14 6.19
C CYS A 148 2.39 4.23 5.53
N MET A 149 2.69 4.74 4.34
CA MET A 149 2.06 5.95 3.78
C MET A 149 0.53 5.92 3.80
N PHE A 150 -0.08 4.75 3.50
CA PHE A 150 -1.53 4.53 3.55
C PHE A 150 -1.90 3.40 4.51
N GLN A 151 -1.04 3.10 5.48
CA GLN A 151 -1.26 2.02 6.43
C GLN A 151 -2.60 2.18 7.16
N PHE A 152 -3.36 1.08 7.26
CA PHE A 152 -4.64 1.00 7.97
C PHE A 152 -5.76 1.93 7.48
N CYS A 153 -5.66 2.48 6.27
CA CYS A 153 -6.79 3.19 5.64
C CYS A 153 -7.88 2.17 5.26
N ARG A 154 -8.52 1.57 6.26
CA ARG A 154 -9.45 0.43 6.11
C ARG A 154 -10.71 0.79 5.32
N SER A 155 -11.16 2.04 5.41
CA SER A 155 -12.34 2.56 4.73
C SER A 155 -12.05 3.10 3.34
N LEU A 156 -10.77 3.16 2.93
CA LEU A 156 -10.36 3.71 1.64
C LEU A 156 -10.85 2.80 0.51
N THR A 157 -11.72 3.34 -0.35
CA THR A 157 -12.30 2.64 -1.50
C THR A 157 -11.77 3.16 -2.83
N SER A 158 -11.21 4.38 -2.85
CA SER A 158 -10.63 5.01 -4.04
C SER A 158 -9.35 5.76 -3.68
N LEU A 159 -8.27 5.46 -4.40
CA LEU A 159 -6.98 6.09 -4.26
C LEU A 159 -6.37 6.39 -5.63
N ASP A 160 -6.11 7.67 -5.91
CA ASP A 160 -5.41 8.12 -7.12
C ASP A 160 -4.00 8.59 -6.77
N VAL A 161 -3.01 7.78 -7.13
CA VAL A 161 -1.56 8.04 -6.99
C VAL A 161 -0.87 8.14 -8.36
N SER A 162 -1.62 8.40 -9.41
CA SER A 162 -1.14 8.44 -10.81
C SER A 162 -0.04 9.47 -11.08
N SER A 163 0.13 10.46 -10.18
CA SER A 163 1.20 11.45 -10.28
C SER A 163 2.43 11.14 -9.43
N PHE A 164 2.46 10.00 -8.73
CA PHE A 164 3.62 9.67 -7.90
C PHE A 164 4.85 9.35 -8.74
N ASP A 165 5.92 10.07 -8.50
CA ASP A 165 7.28 9.72 -8.92
C ASP A 165 7.93 8.93 -7.79
N THR A 166 8.09 7.63 -7.99
CA THR A 166 8.69 6.72 -7.00
C THR A 166 10.15 6.36 -7.33
N SER A 167 10.75 7.03 -8.32
CA SER A 167 12.09 6.71 -8.82
C SER A 167 13.21 6.79 -7.77
N LYS A 168 13.00 7.52 -6.67
CA LYS A 168 13.95 7.62 -5.56
C LYS A 168 13.56 6.82 -4.32
N VAL A 169 12.44 6.13 -4.35
CA VAL A 169 11.93 5.40 -3.18
C VAL A 169 12.74 4.13 -2.98
N ILE A 170 13.20 3.93 -1.76
CA ILE A 170 14.02 2.78 -1.33
C ILE A 170 13.19 1.81 -0.49
N ASP A 171 12.22 2.32 0.28
CA ASP A 171 11.40 1.53 1.21
C ASP A 171 9.92 1.78 0.98
N MET A 172 9.18 0.69 0.69
CA MET A 172 7.72 0.67 0.53
C MET A 172 7.05 -0.29 1.54
N MET A 173 7.76 -0.63 2.64
CA MET A 173 7.22 -1.51 3.68
C MET A 173 5.89 -0.94 4.21
N HIS A 174 4.88 -1.80 4.39
CA HIS A 174 3.56 -1.42 4.94
C HIS A 174 2.78 -0.35 4.15
N MET A 175 3.18 0.06 2.94
CA MET A 175 2.61 1.22 2.25
C MET A 175 1.08 1.17 2.15
N PHE A 176 0.51 0.01 1.81
CA PHE A 176 -0.94 -0.21 1.72
C PHE A 176 -1.45 -1.23 2.72
N LYS A 177 -0.66 -1.54 3.77
CA LYS A 177 -1.05 -2.52 4.78
C LYS A 177 -2.41 -2.17 5.40
N GLY A 178 -3.35 -3.11 5.37
CA GLY A 178 -4.67 -2.93 5.97
C GLY A 178 -5.63 -2.03 5.19
N CYS A 179 -5.33 -1.67 3.93
CA CYS A 179 -6.28 -0.98 3.04
C CYS A 179 -7.38 -1.94 2.59
N SER A 180 -8.16 -2.45 3.55
CA SER A 180 -9.11 -3.54 3.32
C SER A 180 -10.33 -3.15 2.47
N GLY A 181 -10.59 -1.85 2.28
CA GLY A 181 -11.67 -1.34 1.44
C GLY A 181 -11.33 -1.21 -0.04
N LEU A 182 -10.04 -1.17 -0.42
CA LEU A 182 -9.63 -1.03 -1.81
C LEU A 182 -9.97 -2.30 -2.62
N THR A 183 -10.75 -2.14 -3.69
CA THR A 183 -11.10 -3.24 -4.62
C THR A 183 -10.17 -3.29 -5.83
N SER A 184 -9.58 -2.16 -6.19
CA SER A 184 -8.58 -2.00 -7.24
C SER A 184 -7.58 -0.91 -6.86
N LEU A 185 -6.38 -0.98 -7.43
CA LEU A 185 -5.32 0.00 -7.21
C LEU A 185 -4.44 0.07 -8.46
N ASP A 186 -4.34 1.27 -9.05
CA ASP A 186 -3.48 1.52 -10.20
C ASP A 186 -2.10 1.98 -9.74
N LEU A 187 -1.09 1.17 -9.98
CA LEU A 187 0.32 1.40 -9.65
C LEU A 187 1.21 1.35 -10.91
N SER A 188 0.62 1.50 -12.08
CA SER A 188 1.32 1.40 -13.39
C SER A 188 2.44 2.43 -13.57
N ASN A 189 2.36 3.55 -12.84
CA ASN A 189 3.37 4.60 -12.84
C ASN A 189 4.52 4.38 -11.83
N PHE A 190 4.45 3.33 -10.98
CA PHE A 190 5.46 3.11 -9.96
C PHE A 190 6.77 2.58 -10.55
N ASN A 191 7.86 3.32 -10.35
CA ASN A 191 9.21 2.85 -10.59
C ASN A 191 9.76 2.23 -9.30
N THR A 192 9.93 0.91 -9.29
CA THR A 192 10.39 0.16 -8.11
C THR A 192 11.88 -0.23 -8.17
N SER A 193 12.61 0.24 -9.18
CA SER A 193 14.00 -0.17 -9.44
C SER A 193 14.98 0.09 -8.30
N ASN A 194 14.69 1.05 -7.41
CA ASN A 194 15.51 1.35 -6.23
C ASN A 194 14.97 0.73 -4.94
N VAL A 195 13.80 0.07 -4.98
CA VAL A 195 13.15 -0.47 -3.78
C VAL A 195 13.86 -1.72 -3.29
N THR A 196 14.23 -1.74 -2.01
CA THR A 196 14.90 -2.86 -1.35
C THR A 196 13.99 -3.65 -0.40
N ASN A 197 12.89 -3.03 0.05
CA ASN A 197 11.99 -3.59 1.04
C ASN A 197 10.52 -3.42 0.61
N MET A 198 9.83 -4.56 0.42
CA MET A 198 8.40 -4.63 0.10
C MET A 198 7.62 -5.45 1.14
N ASN A 199 8.21 -5.63 2.32
CA ASN A 199 7.58 -6.40 3.40
C ASN A 199 6.19 -5.84 3.71
N THR A 200 5.19 -6.72 3.79
CA THR A 200 3.79 -6.38 4.16
C THR A 200 3.13 -5.29 3.32
N MET A 201 3.63 -4.99 2.13
CA MET A 201 3.13 -3.85 1.32
C MET A 201 1.61 -3.90 1.08
N PHE A 202 1.05 -5.09 0.79
CA PHE A 202 -0.39 -5.31 0.56
C PHE A 202 -1.02 -6.20 1.64
N TYR A 203 -0.40 -6.29 2.82
CA TYR A 203 -0.92 -7.10 3.92
C TYR A 203 -2.37 -6.68 4.27
N ASP A 204 -3.30 -7.66 4.33
CA ASP A 204 -4.73 -7.44 4.63
C ASP A 204 -5.45 -6.46 3.67
N CYS A 205 -5.02 -6.37 2.41
CA CYS A 205 -5.81 -5.75 1.34
C CYS A 205 -6.94 -6.70 0.91
N ARG A 206 -7.90 -6.92 1.81
CA ARG A 206 -8.88 -8.02 1.74
C ARG A 206 -9.83 -7.94 0.57
N SER A 207 -10.18 -6.75 0.10
CA SER A 207 -11.13 -6.54 -1.00
C SER A 207 -10.46 -6.45 -2.38
N LEU A 208 -9.13 -6.44 -2.44
CA LEU A 208 -8.40 -6.31 -3.69
C LEU A 208 -8.58 -7.57 -4.55
N THR A 209 -9.18 -7.40 -5.75
CA THR A 209 -9.54 -8.52 -6.63
C THR A 209 -8.49 -8.81 -7.70
N SER A 210 -7.75 -7.79 -8.10
CA SER A 210 -6.65 -7.85 -9.05
C SER A 210 -5.60 -6.78 -8.74
N LEU A 211 -4.38 -7.01 -9.19
CA LEU A 211 -3.27 -6.07 -9.05
C LEU A 211 -2.32 -6.25 -10.23
N ASP A 212 -2.11 -5.17 -11.01
CA ASP A 212 -1.14 -5.17 -12.09
C ASP A 212 0.22 -4.70 -11.57
N LEU A 213 1.20 -5.59 -11.60
CA LEU A 213 2.58 -5.37 -11.19
C LEU A 213 3.56 -5.57 -12.36
N SER A 214 3.07 -5.60 -13.61
CA SER A 214 3.87 -5.94 -14.79
C SER A 214 5.03 -4.97 -15.07
N GLY A 215 4.91 -3.72 -14.61
CA GLY A 215 5.96 -2.70 -14.73
C GLY A 215 7.00 -2.71 -13.61
N TRP A 216 6.89 -3.61 -12.62
CA TRP A 216 7.74 -3.55 -11.45
C TRP A 216 9.11 -4.20 -11.66
N ASP A 217 10.16 -3.52 -11.26
CA ASP A 217 11.51 -4.05 -11.15
C ASP A 217 11.80 -4.42 -9.68
N THR A 218 12.02 -5.71 -9.42
CA THR A 218 12.30 -6.22 -8.06
C THR A 218 13.75 -6.67 -7.86
N ASN A 219 14.66 -6.29 -8.78
CA ASN A 219 16.07 -6.70 -8.74
C ASN A 219 16.79 -6.38 -7.42
N ASN A 220 16.40 -5.29 -6.75
CA ASN A 220 17.04 -4.84 -5.51
C ASN A 220 16.29 -5.29 -4.24
N VAL A 221 15.13 -5.96 -4.38
CA VAL A 221 14.31 -6.36 -3.21
C VAL A 221 14.96 -7.54 -2.48
N THR A 222 15.08 -7.40 -1.17
CA THR A 222 15.66 -8.43 -0.28
C THR A 222 14.64 -9.06 0.66
N ASP A 223 13.53 -8.38 0.95
CA ASP A 223 12.48 -8.83 1.85
C ASP A 223 11.09 -8.71 1.21
N MET A 224 10.42 -9.86 0.99
CA MET A 224 9.05 -9.97 0.47
C MET A 224 8.11 -10.66 1.47
N ARG A 225 8.48 -10.73 2.76
CA ARG A 225 7.62 -11.37 3.78
C ARG A 225 6.26 -10.70 3.84
N LEU A 226 5.21 -11.52 3.96
CA LEU A 226 3.82 -11.07 4.17
C LEU A 226 3.30 -10.12 3.06
N MET A 227 3.95 -10.00 1.91
CA MET A 227 3.64 -8.97 0.90
C MET A 227 2.17 -8.99 0.48
N PHE A 228 1.59 -10.18 0.25
CA PHE A 228 0.19 -10.36 -0.12
C PHE A 228 -0.62 -11.11 0.94
N ASN A 229 -0.12 -11.18 2.18
CA ASN A 229 -0.80 -11.89 3.27
C ASN A 229 -2.21 -11.29 3.48
N GLY A 230 -3.22 -12.16 3.51
CA GLY A 230 -4.61 -11.74 3.74
C GLY A 230 -5.30 -11.06 2.56
N CYS A 231 -4.73 -11.10 1.34
CA CYS A 231 -5.40 -10.69 0.10
C CYS A 231 -6.45 -11.76 -0.30
N ILE A 232 -7.47 -11.92 0.52
CA ILE A 232 -8.43 -13.02 0.45
C ILE A 232 -9.30 -13.02 -0.82
N SER A 233 -9.50 -11.86 -1.45
CA SER A 233 -10.31 -11.70 -2.67
C SER A 233 -9.50 -11.74 -3.96
N LEU A 234 -8.17 -11.81 -3.87
CA LEU A 234 -7.30 -11.83 -5.04
C LEU A 234 -7.47 -13.14 -5.81
N THR A 235 -7.94 -13.05 -7.07
CA THR A 235 -8.26 -14.23 -7.88
C THR A 235 -7.13 -14.69 -8.79
N SER A 236 -6.28 -13.76 -9.19
CA SER A 236 -5.09 -13.99 -10.00
C SER A 236 -4.01 -12.98 -9.65
N LEU A 237 -2.76 -13.36 -9.87
CA LEU A 237 -1.61 -12.49 -9.68
C LEU A 237 -0.51 -12.92 -10.66
N ASP A 238 -0.11 -12.00 -11.55
CA ASP A 238 1.00 -12.21 -12.46
C ASP A 238 2.28 -11.66 -11.82
N LEU A 239 3.25 -12.56 -11.59
CA LEU A 239 4.56 -12.26 -11.01
C LEU A 239 5.69 -12.65 -11.98
N SER A 240 5.39 -12.84 -13.27
CA SER A 240 6.35 -13.32 -14.27
C SER A 240 7.57 -12.41 -14.46
N ASN A 241 7.43 -11.12 -14.12
CA ASN A 241 8.52 -10.13 -14.17
C ASN A 241 9.33 -10.03 -12.86
N PHE A 242 8.92 -10.73 -11.77
CA PHE A 242 9.62 -10.63 -10.49
C PHE A 242 10.97 -11.33 -10.54
N ASN A 243 12.03 -10.61 -10.25
CA ASN A 243 13.35 -11.17 -9.99
C ASN A 243 13.59 -11.29 -8.48
N THR A 244 13.65 -12.51 -7.99
CA THR A 244 13.85 -12.79 -6.55
C THR A 244 15.26 -13.21 -6.19
N SER A 245 16.25 -13.02 -7.09
CA SER A 245 17.63 -13.46 -6.89
C SER A 245 18.34 -12.86 -5.68
N ASN A 246 17.82 -11.75 -5.13
CA ASN A 246 18.35 -11.12 -3.92
C ASN A 246 17.46 -11.33 -2.68
N VAL A 247 16.30 -12.00 -2.84
CA VAL A 247 15.36 -12.21 -1.73
C VAL A 247 15.87 -13.31 -0.80
N THR A 248 15.88 -13.03 0.48
CA THR A 248 16.27 -13.97 1.54
C THR A 248 15.11 -14.45 2.39
N TYR A 249 14.01 -13.70 2.43
CA TYR A 249 12.84 -13.98 3.26
C TYR A 249 11.55 -13.93 2.46
N MET A 250 10.78 -15.07 2.44
CA MET A 250 9.50 -15.21 1.76
C MET A 250 8.38 -15.74 2.68
N SER A 251 8.62 -15.75 4.01
CA SER A 251 7.63 -16.26 4.96
C SER A 251 6.29 -15.53 4.82
N TYR A 252 5.18 -16.27 4.86
CA TYR A 252 3.81 -15.75 4.81
C TYR A 252 3.45 -14.95 3.55
N MET A 253 4.23 -14.97 2.47
CA MET A 253 4.05 -14.06 1.31
C MET A 253 2.63 -14.12 0.73
N PHE A 254 2.03 -15.31 0.63
CA PHE A 254 0.69 -15.54 0.11
C PHE A 254 -0.26 -16.14 1.16
N TYR A 255 0.04 -15.96 2.44
CA TYR A 255 -0.77 -16.51 3.52
C TYR A 255 -2.24 -16.03 3.41
N ASN A 256 -3.21 -16.96 3.48
CA ASN A 256 -4.65 -16.69 3.34
C ASN A 256 -5.07 -15.99 2.01
N CYS A 257 -4.34 -16.14 0.91
CA CYS A 257 -4.83 -15.77 -0.42
C CYS A 257 -5.85 -16.82 -0.90
N SER A 258 -7.00 -16.89 -0.22
CA SER A 258 -7.94 -18.02 -0.33
C SER A 258 -8.71 -18.09 -1.66
N CYS A 259 -8.80 -16.99 -2.42
CA CYS A 259 -9.43 -16.97 -3.74
C CYS A 259 -8.46 -17.20 -4.90
N LEU A 260 -7.15 -17.25 -4.69
CA LEU A 260 -6.20 -17.63 -5.73
C LEU A 260 -6.46 -19.07 -6.18
N THR A 261 -6.70 -19.27 -7.49
CA THR A 261 -6.96 -20.59 -8.06
C THR A 261 -5.72 -21.24 -8.68
N SER A 262 -4.80 -20.41 -9.16
CA SER A 262 -3.51 -20.83 -9.70
C SER A 262 -2.46 -19.77 -9.35
N LEU A 263 -1.22 -20.21 -9.21
CA LEU A 263 -0.08 -19.31 -9.02
C LEU A 263 1.14 -19.92 -9.72
N ASP A 264 1.76 -19.14 -10.59
CA ASP A 264 3.03 -19.46 -11.22
C ASP A 264 4.13 -18.61 -10.58
N VAL A 265 5.06 -19.27 -9.92
CA VAL A 265 6.27 -18.68 -9.31
C VAL A 265 7.52 -19.44 -9.76
N SER A 266 7.46 -20.04 -10.96
CA SER A 266 8.57 -20.77 -11.56
C SER A 266 9.78 -19.89 -11.90
N ASN A 267 9.54 -18.59 -12.11
CA ASN A 267 10.59 -17.59 -12.30
C ASN A 267 11.30 -17.19 -10.99
N PHE A 268 10.80 -17.61 -9.82
CA PHE A 268 11.42 -17.25 -8.53
C PHE A 268 12.75 -17.98 -8.35
N ASN A 269 13.83 -17.22 -8.24
CA ASN A 269 15.12 -17.75 -7.82
C ASN A 269 15.14 -17.87 -6.28
N THR A 270 15.03 -19.09 -5.78
CA THR A 270 14.95 -19.37 -4.34
C THR A 270 16.31 -19.74 -3.71
N SER A 271 17.40 -19.71 -4.47
CA SER A 271 18.73 -20.17 -4.03
C SER A 271 19.34 -19.41 -2.85
N LYS A 272 18.85 -18.22 -2.53
CA LYS A 272 19.24 -17.44 -1.35
C LYS A 272 18.20 -17.47 -0.22
N VAL A 273 17.02 -18.04 -0.46
CA VAL A 273 15.91 -18.00 0.51
C VAL A 273 16.20 -18.95 1.67
N THR A 274 16.03 -18.44 2.88
CA THR A 274 16.23 -19.19 4.12
C THR A 274 14.94 -19.52 4.86
N TYR A 275 13.90 -18.68 4.72
CA TYR A 275 12.62 -18.84 5.39
C TYR A 275 11.47 -18.79 4.38
N MET A 276 10.64 -19.85 4.36
CA MET A 276 9.42 -19.98 3.56
C MET A 276 8.22 -20.46 4.40
N ASP A 277 8.30 -20.32 5.73
CA ASP A 277 7.24 -20.80 6.61
C ASP A 277 5.92 -20.11 6.30
N SER A 278 4.84 -20.90 6.29
CA SER A 278 3.48 -20.46 6.01
C SER A 278 3.28 -19.71 4.69
N MET A 279 4.18 -19.85 3.70
CA MET A 279 4.16 -19.05 2.47
C MET A 279 2.83 -19.15 1.72
N PHE A 280 2.24 -20.34 1.62
CA PHE A 280 0.95 -20.58 0.97
C PHE A 280 -0.14 -21.05 1.95
N LYS A 281 0.11 -20.91 3.26
CA LYS A 281 -0.85 -21.37 4.26
C LYS A 281 -2.21 -20.67 4.08
N GLY A 282 -3.29 -21.47 4.05
CA GLY A 282 -4.65 -20.95 3.89
C GLY A 282 -5.03 -20.55 2.46
N CYS A 283 -4.21 -20.87 1.45
CA CYS A 283 -4.56 -20.73 0.03
C CYS A 283 -5.54 -21.84 -0.38
N SER A 284 -6.73 -21.86 0.21
CA SER A 284 -7.70 -22.96 0.06
C SER A 284 -8.28 -23.12 -1.35
N GLY A 285 -8.30 -22.04 -2.14
CA GLY A 285 -8.72 -22.05 -3.53
C GLY A 285 -7.68 -22.56 -4.51
N LEU A 286 -6.41 -22.71 -4.08
CA LEU A 286 -5.29 -23.00 -4.98
C LEU A 286 -5.35 -24.45 -5.48
N LYS A 287 -5.57 -24.61 -6.79
CA LYS A 287 -5.61 -25.90 -7.49
C LYS A 287 -4.30 -26.27 -8.14
N THR A 288 -3.60 -25.26 -8.66
CA THR A 288 -2.31 -25.44 -9.34
C THR A 288 -1.27 -24.45 -8.83
N LEU A 289 -0.05 -24.94 -8.62
CA LEU A 289 1.09 -24.16 -8.17
C LEU A 289 2.32 -24.59 -8.95
N ASP A 290 2.97 -23.65 -9.66
CA ASP A 290 4.22 -23.94 -10.37
C ASP A 290 5.42 -23.47 -9.54
N LEU A 291 6.21 -24.45 -9.07
CA LEU A 291 7.46 -24.27 -8.31
C LEU A 291 8.68 -24.75 -9.14
N SER A 292 8.55 -24.84 -10.46
CA SER A 292 9.63 -25.30 -11.33
C SER A 292 10.88 -24.45 -11.12
N GLY A 293 12.05 -25.09 -11.15
CA GLY A 293 13.33 -24.41 -10.94
C GLY A 293 13.67 -24.01 -9.50
N TRP A 294 12.79 -24.27 -8.54
CA TRP A 294 13.07 -23.93 -7.13
C TRP A 294 14.26 -24.71 -6.56
N ASP A 295 15.06 -24.02 -5.76
CA ASP A 295 16.13 -24.59 -4.94
C ASP A 295 15.83 -24.34 -3.46
N THR A 296 15.63 -25.41 -2.70
CA THR A 296 15.38 -25.35 -1.26
C THR A 296 16.62 -25.70 -0.42
N SER A 297 17.80 -25.75 -1.01
CA SER A 297 19.04 -26.19 -0.32
C SER A 297 19.35 -25.35 0.92
N LYS A 298 19.13 -24.01 0.85
CA LYS A 298 19.35 -23.09 1.97
C LYS A 298 18.12 -22.87 2.86
N VAL A 299 16.97 -23.43 2.51
CA VAL A 299 15.75 -23.24 3.30
C VAL A 299 15.84 -24.01 4.60
N THR A 300 15.79 -23.31 5.71
CA THR A 300 15.85 -23.86 7.08
C THR A 300 14.48 -23.99 7.73
N ASN A 301 13.50 -23.20 7.29
CA ASN A 301 12.14 -23.22 7.84
C ASN A 301 11.09 -23.19 6.71
N MET A 302 10.27 -24.25 6.64
CA MET A 302 9.13 -24.39 5.71
C MET A 302 7.84 -24.76 6.47
N ARG A 303 7.82 -24.58 7.80
CA ARG A 303 6.71 -25.02 8.66
C ARG A 303 5.38 -24.43 8.16
N ASN A 304 4.33 -25.29 8.09
CA ASN A 304 2.98 -24.91 7.69
C ASN A 304 2.88 -24.31 6.28
N MET A 305 3.84 -24.52 5.40
CA MET A 305 3.93 -23.86 4.08
C MET A 305 2.66 -24.06 3.24
N PHE A 306 2.04 -25.24 3.32
CA PHE A 306 0.82 -25.60 2.57
C PHE A 306 -0.39 -25.87 3.47
N ASN A 307 -0.28 -25.63 4.77
CA ASN A 307 -1.37 -25.93 5.71
C ASN A 307 -2.65 -25.17 5.35
N GLY A 308 -3.78 -25.86 5.13
CA GLY A 308 -5.03 -25.27 4.69
C GLY A 308 -5.12 -24.93 3.20
N CYS A 309 -4.17 -25.39 2.38
CA CYS A 309 -4.34 -25.44 0.93
C CYS A 309 -5.36 -26.49 0.52
N SER A 310 -5.77 -26.50 -0.75
CA SER A 310 -6.61 -27.56 -1.33
C SER A 310 -5.98 -28.94 -1.09
N PRO A 311 -6.74 -29.95 -0.64
CA PRO A 311 -6.22 -31.31 -0.47
C PRO A 311 -5.78 -31.94 -1.80
N SER A 312 -6.35 -31.51 -2.92
CA SER A 312 -6.04 -31.96 -4.29
C SER A 312 -5.11 -31.02 -5.07
N LEU A 313 -4.19 -30.36 -4.38
CA LEU A 313 -3.24 -29.41 -4.99
C LEU A 313 -2.32 -30.10 -5.99
N THR A 314 -2.25 -29.58 -7.22
CA THR A 314 -1.28 -29.99 -8.24
C THR A 314 -0.09 -29.04 -8.23
N ILE A 315 1.11 -29.59 -8.02
CA ILE A 315 2.37 -28.83 -7.98
C ILE A 315 3.27 -29.25 -9.12
N ARG A 316 3.68 -28.29 -9.95
CA ARG A 316 4.68 -28.48 -10.98
C ARG A 316 6.06 -28.17 -10.41
N MET A 317 7.04 -29.05 -10.65
CA MET A 317 8.41 -28.96 -10.11
C MET A 317 9.46 -29.36 -11.15
N VAL A 318 9.27 -28.96 -12.40
CA VAL A 318 10.21 -29.24 -13.48
C VAL A 318 11.55 -28.56 -13.21
N GLY A 319 12.63 -29.30 -13.37
CA GLY A 319 14.01 -28.78 -13.16
C GLY A 319 14.41 -28.63 -11.69
N CYS A 320 13.57 -29.04 -10.73
CA CYS A 320 13.97 -29.08 -9.32
C CYS A 320 14.89 -30.28 -9.03
N SER A 321 15.81 -30.13 -8.09
CA SER A 321 16.59 -31.25 -7.58
C SER A 321 15.73 -32.27 -6.84
N THR A 322 16.17 -33.53 -6.79
CA THR A 322 15.48 -34.58 -6.03
C THR A 322 15.31 -34.19 -4.55
N ASP A 323 16.31 -33.55 -3.96
CA ASP A 323 16.24 -33.09 -2.57
C ASP A 323 15.17 -32.02 -2.36
N THR A 324 15.05 -31.04 -3.27
CA THR A 324 13.97 -30.05 -3.24
C THR A 324 12.61 -30.70 -3.34
N VAL A 325 12.42 -31.63 -4.30
CA VAL A 325 11.15 -32.37 -4.46
C VAL A 325 10.81 -33.13 -3.19
N ASN A 326 11.77 -33.84 -2.58
CA ASN A 326 11.57 -34.62 -1.36
C ASN A 326 11.22 -33.71 -0.15
N LYS A 327 11.88 -32.57 -0.01
CA LYS A 327 11.55 -31.58 1.03
C LYS A 327 10.09 -31.07 0.89
N ILE A 328 9.68 -30.72 -0.32
CA ILE A 328 8.30 -30.26 -0.60
C ILE A 328 7.29 -31.37 -0.31
N LYS A 329 7.52 -32.62 -0.79
CA LYS A 329 6.64 -33.77 -0.47
C LYS A 329 6.51 -34.00 1.03
N THR A 330 7.61 -33.95 1.74
CA THR A 330 7.64 -34.10 3.21
C THR A 330 6.82 -33.02 3.89
N GLN A 331 6.92 -31.77 3.42
CA GLN A 331 6.16 -30.66 4.01
C GLN A 331 4.67 -30.76 3.71
N LEU A 332 4.27 -31.15 2.48
CA LEU A 332 2.87 -31.40 2.13
C LEU A 332 2.24 -32.47 3.06
N THR A 333 2.95 -33.57 3.28
CA THR A 333 2.51 -34.63 4.21
C THR A 333 2.35 -34.09 5.64
N LYS A 334 3.32 -33.32 6.14
CA LYS A 334 3.24 -32.68 7.48
C LYS A 334 2.04 -31.72 7.59
N ASP A 335 1.72 -31.03 6.51
CA ASP A 335 0.62 -30.06 6.44
C ASP A 335 -0.74 -30.73 6.16
N LYS A 336 -0.77 -32.08 6.10
CA LYS A 336 -1.97 -32.92 5.89
C LYS A 336 -2.62 -32.70 4.51
N ILE A 337 -1.85 -32.36 3.50
CA ILE A 337 -2.26 -32.39 2.11
C ILE A 337 -2.02 -33.83 1.62
N THR A 338 -3.07 -34.58 1.32
CA THR A 338 -3.00 -36.04 1.12
C THR A 338 -3.21 -36.46 -0.33
N GLU A 339 -3.88 -35.63 -1.13
CA GLU A 339 -4.27 -35.96 -2.52
C GLU A 339 -3.48 -35.11 -3.54
N PHE A 340 -2.31 -34.60 -3.15
CA PHE A 340 -1.48 -33.78 -4.03
C PHE A 340 -0.89 -34.56 -5.21
N THR A 341 -0.74 -33.86 -6.34
CA THR A 341 -0.02 -34.38 -7.53
C THR A 341 1.24 -33.54 -7.75
N ILE A 342 2.37 -34.21 -8.00
CA ILE A 342 3.62 -33.53 -8.41
C ILE A 342 3.94 -33.91 -9.85
N ILE A 343 4.15 -32.88 -10.69
CA ILE A 343 4.59 -33.00 -12.08
C ILE A 343 6.07 -32.60 -12.11
N GLN A 344 6.93 -33.50 -12.58
CA GLN A 344 8.38 -33.29 -12.73
C GLN A 344 8.78 -33.24 -14.20
#